data_b3b0289005695b6027853d80cbfcecb0
#
_entry.id   b3b0289005695b6027853d80cbfcecb0
#
_cell.length_a   1.000
_cell.length_b   1.000
_cell.length_c   1.000
_cell.angle_alpha   90.00
_cell.angle_beta   90.00
_cell.angle_gamma   90.00
#
_symmetry.space_group_name_H-M   'P 1'
#
loop_
_entity.id
_entity.type
_entity.pdbx_description
1 polymer ?
#
loop_
_entity_poly.entity_id
_entity_poly.type
_entity_poly.pdbx_seq_one_letter_code
_entity_poly.pdbx_strand_id
1 'polypeptide(L)'
;MIKFFNLIEKYYPKVNNEELDKLGKLYDLYKELNKKINLISRKDFENFYLHHVIHSLSLLNYINNKKIKIIDLGTGGGLPGLPLSIFLKKCEFYLIDSIKKKIDCINIIVDELNINNVNTINSRVEDISIQSDIIISRATSNIDNILKWTKNSIKKKGYYLLLKGGNVEKELINIKPKHKIIKLENIYSEEYFSNKKIIKIYK
;
A
#
# COMPACT_ATOMS: atom_id res chain seq x y z
N MET A 1 -16.84 -4.48 12.82
CA MET A 1 -15.63 -4.60 13.66
C MET A 1 -15.29 -6.07 13.95
N ILE A 2 -16.16 -6.89 14.56
CA ILE A 2 -15.90 -8.33 14.87
C ILE A 2 -15.43 -9.10 13.61
N LYS A 3 -16.10 -8.95 12.47
CA LYS A 3 -15.72 -9.62 11.21
C LYS A 3 -14.30 -9.24 10.72
N PHE A 4 -13.84 -8.03 11.02
CA PHE A 4 -12.49 -7.57 10.69
C PHE A 4 -11.44 -8.25 11.59
N PHE A 5 -11.66 -8.28 12.91
CA PHE A 5 -10.72 -8.92 13.84
C PHE A 5 -10.54 -10.41 13.48
N ASN A 6 -11.64 -11.12 13.15
CA ASN A 6 -11.56 -12.52 12.69
C ASN A 6 -10.71 -12.68 11.42
N LEU A 7 -10.79 -11.73 10.48
CA LEU A 7 -9.95 -11.75 9.26
C LEU A 7 -8.47 -11.50 9.58
N ILE A 8 -8.18 -10.54 10.48
CA ILE A 8 -6.80 -10.27 10.90
C ILE A 8 -6.21 -11.47 11.61
N GLU A 9 -6.90 -12.06 12.58
CA GLU A 9 -6.44 -13.24 13.30
C GLU A 9 -6.20 -14.42 12.35
N LYS A 10 -7.10 -14.62 11.38
CA LYS A 10 -6.99 -15.69 10.38
C LYS A 10 -5.72 -15.58 9.53
N TYR A 11 -5.41 -14.38 9.02
CA TYR A 11 -4.33 -14.18 8.06
C TYR A 11 -3.04 -13.63 8.68
N TYR A 12 -3.13 -13.01 9.85
CA TYR A 12 -2.00 -12.36 10.54
C TYR A 12 -1.99 -12.72 12.03
N PRO A 13 -1.87 -14.00 12.40
CA PRO A 13 -2.01 -14.47 13.80
C PRO A 13 -0.93 -13.94 14.74
N LYS A 14 0.12 -13.29 14.23
CA LYS A 14 1.19 -12.67 15.02
C LYS A 14 0.97 -11.19 15.30
N VAL A 15 -0.17 -10.63 14.89
CA VAL A 15 -0.51 -9.24 15.16
C VAL A 15 -0.62 -9.00 16.67
N ASN A 16 -0.04 -7.92 17.17
CA ASN A 16 -0.14 -7.55 18.58
C ASN A 16 -1.30 -6.54 18.83
N ASN A 17 -1.61 -6.32 20.12
CA ASN A 17 -2.72 -5.45 20.50
C ASN A 17 -2.57 -4.00 20.05
N GLU A 18 -1.34 -3.45 20.03
CA GLU A 18 -1.08 -2.09 19.55
C GLU A 18 -1.39 -1.97 18.04
N GLU A 19 -0.97 -2.95 17.26
CA GLU A 19 -1.23 -3.00 15.82
C GLU A 19 -2.73 -3.14 15.54
N LEU A 20 -3.42 -4.00 16.30
CA LEU A 20 -4.89 -4.17 16.21
C LEU A 20 -5.64 -2.89 16.55
N ASP A 21 -5.25 -2.19 17.63
CA ASP A 21 -5.85 -0.91 18.03
C ASP A 21 -5.69 0.14 16.93
N LYS A 22 -4.47 0.30 16.39
CA LYS A 22 -4.22 1.24 15.29
C LYS A 22 -5.04 0.91 14.04
N LEU A 23 -5.11 -0.37 13.65
CA LEU A 23 -5.93 -0.80 12.52
C LEU A 23 -7.43 -0.57 12.77
N GLY A 24 -7.91 -0.79 13.99
CA GLY A 24 -9.29 -0.52 14.38
C GLY A 24 -9.67 0.95 14.22
N LYS A 25 -8.79 1.85 14.67
CA LYS A 25 -8.99 3.30 14.58
C LYS A 25 -8.99 3.83 13.14
N LEU A 26 -8.33 3.13 12.21
CA LEU A 26 -8.31 3.57 10.80
C LEU A 26 -9.71 3.75 10.22
N TYR A 27 -10.65 2.86 10.51
CA TYR A 27 -12.00 2.96 9.97
C TYR A 27 -12.69 4.30 10.30
N ASP A 28 -12.66 4.68 11.57
CA ASP A 28 -13.31 5.91 12.01
C ASP A 28 -12.61 7.15 11.46
N LEU A 29 -11.29 7.17 11.43
CA LEU A 29 -10.51 8.25 10.84
C LEU A 29 -10.81 8.42 9.34
N TYR A 30 -10.80 7.32 8.57
CA TYR A 30 -11.16 7.40 7.14
C TYR A 30 -12.62 7.81 6.96
N LYS A 31 -13.54 7.35 7.80
CA LYS A 31 -14.97 7.72 7.73
C LYS A 31 -15.16 9.22 7.87
N GLU A 32 -14.49 9.83 8.86
CA GLU A 32 -14.58 11.28 9.07
C GLU A 32 -13.91 12.07 7.94
N LEU A 33 -12.70 11.70 7.56
CA LEU A 33 -11.97 12.40 6.50
C LEU A 33 -12.62 12.24 5.13
N ASN A 34 -13.22 11.08 4.85
CA ASN A 34 -13.89 10.80 3.57
C ASN A 34 -15.19 11.61 3.37
N LYS A 35 -15.73 12.23 4.44
CA LYS A 35 -16.81 13.22 4.32
C LYS A 35 -16.35 14.48 3.58
N LYS A 36 -15.08 14.86 3.77
CA LYS A 36 -14.49 16.10 3.25
C LYS A 36 -13.77 15.88 1.91
N ILE A 37 -13.09 14.76 1.75
CA ILE A 37 -12.32 14.43 0.57
C ILE A 37 -12.42 12.94 0.26
N ASN A 38 -12.56 12.59 -1.02
CA ASN A 38 -12.67 11.20 -1.47
C ASN A 38 -11.30 10.49 -1.40
N LEU A 39 -10.93 9.97 -0.23
CA LEU A 39 -9.72 9.17 -0.02
C LEU A 39 -9.90 7.76 -0.57
N ILE A 40 -11.08 7.19 -0.37
CA ILE A 40 -11.52 5.90 -0.91
C ILE A 40 -12.95 6.01 -1.43
N SER A 41 -13.32 5.18 -2.38
CA SER A 41 -14.67 5.18 -2.95
C SER A 41 -15.74 5.04 -1.87
N ARG A 42 -16.71 5.96 -1.86
CA ARG A 42 -17.85 5.90 -0.91
C ARG A 42 -18.67 4.62 -1.07
N LYS A 43 -18.78 4.09 -2.30
CA LYS A 43 -19.50 2.84 -2.59
C LYS A 43 -18.78 1.60 -2.03
N ASP A 44 -17.47 1.69 -1.78
CA ASP A 44 -16.64 0.58 -1.30
C ASP A 44 -16.31 0.69 0.20
N PHE A 45 -16.83 1.73 0.88
CA PHE A 45 -16.50 2.01 2.27
C PHE A 45 -16.94 0.90 3.23
N GLU A 46 -18.04 0.22 2.94
CA GLU A 46 -18.53 -0.92 3.75
C GLU A 46 -17.52 -2.08 3.75
N ASN A 47 -16.73 -2.18 2.70
CA ASN A 47 -15.68 -3.20 2.54
C ASN A 47 -14.29 -2.70 2.96
N PHE A 48 -14.22 -1.59 3.71
CA PHE A 48 -12.96 -0.91 4.04
C PHE A 48 -11.87 -1.86 4.50
N TYR A 49 -12.17 -2.72 5.46
CA TYR A 49 -11.16 -3.62 6.00
C TYR A 49 -10.70 -4.67 5.00
N LEU A 50 -11.61 -5.29 4.26
CA LEU A 50 -11.25 -6.33 3.31
C LEU A 50 -10.55 -5.76 2.07
N HIS A 51 -11.19 -4.76 1.44
CA HIS A 51 -10.74 -4.22 0.16
C HIS A 51 -9.57 -3.26 0.27
N HIS A 52 -9.36 -2.67 1.46
CA HIS A 52 -8.30 -1.66 1.62
C HIS A 52 -7.25 -2.09 2.63
N VAL A 53 -7.61 -2.52 3.84
CA VAL A 53 -6.62 -2.89 4.86
C VAL A 53 -5.98 -4.25 4.56
N ILE A 54 -6.78 -5.35 4.50
CA ILE A 54 -6.26 -6.70 4.22
C ILE A 54 -5.53 -6.75 2.87
N HIS A 55 -6.09 -6.10 1.84
CA HIS A 55 -5.44 -6.02 0.54
C HIS A 55 -4.07 -5.33 0.62
N SER A 56 -3.92 -4.26 1.40
CA SER A 56 -2.62 -3.61 1.65
C SER A 56 -1.66 -4.54 2.38
N LEU A 57 -2.14 -5.20 3.43
CA LEU A 57 -1.34 -6.12 4.25
C LEU A 57 -0.88 -7.37 3.48
N SER A 58 -1.48 -7.69 2.33
CA SER A 58 -1.02 -8.80 1.47
C SER A 58 0.44 -8.66 1.04
N LEU A 59 1.00 -7.45 1.08
CA LEU A 59 2.40 -7.19 0.77
C LEU A 59 3.37 -7.57 1.92
N LEU A 60 2.91 -7.76 3.16
CA LEU A 60 3.77 -8.01 4.33
C LEU A 60 4.72 -9.19 4.14
N ASN A 61 4.26 -10.29 3.53
CA ASN A 61 5.05 -11.49 3.31
C ASN A 61 6.20 -11.30 2.32
N TYR A 62 6.25 -10.16 1.64
CA TYR A 62 7.25 -9.85 0.59
C TYR A 62 8.19 -8.72 1.00
N ILE A 63 8.06 -8.20 2.23
CA ILE A 63 8.85 -7.09 2.77
C ILE A 63 9.47 -7.53 4.10
N ASN A 64 10.80 -7.49 4.19
CA ASN A 64 11.47 -7.76 5.45
C ASN A 64 11.44 -6.52 6.35
N ASN A 65 11.04 -6.69 7.62
CA ASN A 65 11.04 -5.60 8.61
C ASN A 65 12.46 -5.27 9.09
N LYS A 66 13.18 -4.49 8.29
CA LYS A 66 14.54 -4.01 8.54
C LYS A 66 14.69 -2.56 8.08
N LYS A 67 15.83 -1.92 8.37
CA LYS A 67 16.12 -0.54 7.96
C LYS A 67 16.22 -0.42 6.44
N ILE A 68 15.09 -0.25 5.77
CA ILE A 68 14.97 -0.01 4.32
C ILE A 68 13.98 1.13 4.06
N LYS A 69 14.14 1.78 2.92
CA LYS A 69 13.24 2.83 2.45
C LYS A 69 12.21 2.26 1.48
N ILE A 70 10.95 2.59 1.70
CA ILE A 70 9.81 2.16 0.89
C ILE A 70 9.08 3.40 0.38
N ILE A 71 8.94 3.53 -0.94
CA ILE A 71 8.08 4.55 -1.55
C ILE A 71 6.71 3.94 -1.83
N ASP A 72 5.65 4.58 -1.37
CA ASP A 72 4.27 4.32 -1.78
C ASP A 72 3.87 5.34 -2.84
N LEU A 73 3.89 4.90 -4.10
CA LEU A 73 3.66 5.75 -5.27
C LEU A 73 2.19 5.97 -5.53
N GLY A 74 1.78 7.23 -5.54
CA GLY A 74 0.36 7.60 -5.73
C GLY A 74 -0.48 7.05 -4.60
N THR A 75 -0.02 7.29 -3.37
CA THR A 75 -0.55 6.68 -2.15
C THR A 75 -2.05 6.96 -1.92
N GLY A 76 -2.59 8.00 -2.53
CA GLY A 76 -4.00 8.37 -2.42
C GLY A 76 -4.41 8.66 -0.98
N GLY A 77 -5.20 7.80 -0.41
CA GLY A 77 -5.56 7.84 1.00
C GLY A 77 -4.53 7.19 1.94
N GLY A 78 -3.28 6.99 1.53
CA GLY A 78 -2.27 6.30 2.36
C GLY A 78 -2.24 4.79 2.16
N LEU A 79 -2.74 4.30 1.05
CA LEU A 79 -2.91 2.87 0.81
C LEU A 79 -2.09 2.39 -0.41
N PRO A 80 -1.19 1.42 -0.23
CA PRO A 80 -1.08 0.48 0.89
C PRO A 80 -0.15 0.89 2.02
N GLY A 81 0.55 2.02 1.95
CA GLY A 81 1.65 2.38 2.85
C GLY A 81 1.27 2.48 4.33
N LEU A 82 0.16 3.15 4.69
CA LEU A 82 -0.24 3.32 6.09
C LEU A 82 -0.50 1.99 6.83
N PRO A 83 -1.32 1.05 6.33
CA PRO A 83 -1.48 -0.23 7.00
C PRO A 83 -0.15 -0.99 7.15
N LEU A 84 0.73 -0.94 6.14
CA LEU A 84 2.02 -1.62 6.18
C LEU A 84 2.98 -0.99 7.21
N SER A 85 2.97 0.32 7.37
CA SER A 85 3.85 1.03 8.30
C SER A 85 3.58 0.67 9.76
N ILE A 86 2.34 0.30 10.10
CA ILE A 86 1.96 -0.16 11.44
C ILE A 86 2.72 -1.43 11.83
N PHE A 87 2.92 -2.36 10.88
CA PHE A 87 3.62 -3.64 11.11
C PHE A 87 5.13 -3.54 10.89
N LEU A 88 5.55 -2.76 9.91
CA LEU A 88 6.95 -2.70 9.48
C LEU A 88 7.67 -1.52 10.14
N LYS A 89 7.69 -1.48 11.47
CA LYS A 89 8.19 -0.37 12.28
C LYS A 89 9.67 -0.03 12.04
N LYS A 90 10.48 -0.96 11.49
CA LYS A 90 11.89 -0.71 11.14
C LYS A 90 12.08 -0.14 9.75
N CYS A 91 11.05 -0.20 8.88
CA CYS A 91 11.06 0.38 7.55
C CYS A 91 10.69 1.85 7.62
N GLU A 92 11.29 2.66 6.75
CA GLU A 92 10.95 4.07 6.56
C GLU A 92 10.08 4.22 5.32
N PHE A 93 8.85 4.72 5.48
CA PHE A 93 7.88 4.89 4.41
C PHE A 93 7.86 6.33 3.91
N TYR A 94 7.81 6.49 2.59
CA TYR A 94 7.60 7.76 1.89
C TYR A 94 6.31 7.65 1.08
N LEU A 95 5.23 8.25 1.58
CA LEU A 95 3.91 8.26 0.96
C LEU A 95 3.80 9.48 0.05
N ILE A 96 3.72 9.24 -1.25
CA ILE A 96 3.81 10.31 -2.27
C ILE A 96 2.49 10.41 -3.02
N ASP A 97 1.93 11.60 -3.07
CA ASP A 97 0.78 11.93 -3.93
C ASP A 97 0.88 13.40 -4.40
N SER A 98 0.45 13.68 -5.61
CA SER A 98 0.43 15.04 -6.16
C SER A 98 -0.73 15.89 -5.64
N ILE A 99 -1.71 15.29 -4.97
CA ILE A 99 -2.90 15.97 -4.46
C ILE A 99 -2.70 16.35 -2.99
N LYS A 100 -2.38 17.62 -2.75
CA LYS A 100 -2.10 18.16 -1.42
C LYS A 100 -3.15 17.79 -0.37
N LYS A 101 -4.42 17.94 -0.68
CA LYS A 101 -5.53 17.63 0.25
C LYS A 101 -5.52 16.18 0.73
N LYS A 102 -5.06 15.23 -0.09
CA LYS A 102 -4.93 13.82 0.33
C LYS A 102 -3.76 13.65 1.29
N ILE A 103 -2.64 14.29 1.00
CA ILE A 103 -1.44 14.30 1.88
C ILE A 103 -1.80 14.91 3.24
N ASP A 104 -2.54 16.01 3.27
CA ASP A 104 -2.98 16.65 4.51
C ASP A 104 -3.85 15.68 5.36
N CYS A 105 -4.74 14.90 4.72
CA CYS A 105 -5.51 13.87 5.41
C CYS A 105 -4.64 12.72 5.94
N ILE A 106 -3.63 12.29 5.18
CA ILE A 106 -2.70 11.25 5.64
C ILE A 106 -1.94 11.73 6.87
N ASN A 107 -1.49 12.98 6.90
CA ASN A 107 -0.80 13.57 8.06
C ASN A 107 -1.67 13.48 9.32
N ILE A 108 -2.96 13.83 9.22
CA ILE A 108 -3.89 13.69 10.35
C ILE A 108 -3.93 12.25 10.85
N ILE A 109 -4.01 11.26 9.95
CA ILE A 109 -4.03 9.83 10.34
C ILE A 109 -2.71 9.42 11.00
N VAL A 110 -1.59 9.85 10.45
CA VAL A 110 -0.24 9.55 10.97
C VAL A 110 -0.08 10.09 12.39
N ASP A 111 -0.51 11.34 12.62
CA ASP A 111 -0.43 12.01 13.92
C ASP A 111 -1.35 11.34 14.95
N GLU A 112 -2.63 11.12 14.61
CA GLU A 112 -3.62 10.49 15.49
C GLU A 112 -3.24 9.05 15.91
N LEU A 113 -2.57 8.31 15.02
CA LEU A 113 -2.13 6.95 15.30
C LEU A 113 -0.70 6.88 15.85
N ASN A 114 -0.02 8.01 16.04
CA ASN A 114 1.39 8.07 16.46
C ASN A 114 2.27 7.13 15.63
N ILE A 115 2.25 7.29 14.29
CA ILE A 115 3.07 6.51 13.35
C ILE A 115 4.36 7.27 13.04
N ASN A 116 5.49 6.82 13.58
CA ASN A 116 6.75 7.59 13.54
C ASN A 116 7.68 7.24 12.36
N ASN A 117 7.31 6.27 11.52
CA ASN A 117 8.13 5.77 10.41
C ASN A 117 7.54 6.12 9.04
N VAL A 118 6.65 7.11 8.98
CA VAL A 118 6.01 7.60 7.76
C VAL A 118 6.40 9.05 7.51
N ASN A 119 6.85 9.33 6.29
CA ASN A 119 7.09 10.65 5.74
C ASN A 119 6.13 10.86 4.57
N THR A 120 5.37 11.93 4.56
CA THR A 120 4.45 12.26 3.46
C THR A 120 5.07 13.30 2.54
N ILE A 121 4.85 13.17 1.23
CA ILE A 121 5.41 14.09 0.24
C ILE A 121 4.33 14.47 -0.76
N ASN A 122 4.04 15.77 -0.82
CA ASN A 122 3.17 16.31 -1.85
C ASN A 122 3.99 16.69 -3.10
N SER A 123 4.18 15.74 -3.99
CA SER A 123 4.95 15.92 -5.23
C SER A 123 4.59 14.86 -6.27
N ARG A 124 5.06 15.03 -7.49
CA ARG A 124 5.22 13.92 -8.42
C ARG A 124 6.50 13.15 -8.08
N VAL A 125 6.50 11.84 -8.33
CA VAL A 125 7.65 11.00 -7.99
C VAL A 125 8.89 11.31 -8.83
N GLU A 126 8.70 11.83 -10.04
CA GLU A 126 9.78 12.24 -10.93
C GLU A 126 10.59 13.42 -10.38
N ASP A 127 9.98 14.23 -9.50
CA ASP A 127 10.56 15.45 -8.94
C ASP A 127 11.27 15.24 -7.60
N ILE A 128 11.29 13.99 -7.10
CA ILE A 128 11.95 13.66 -5.82
C ILE A 128 13.31 13.01 -6.03
N SER A 129 14.25 13.26 -5.11
CA SER A 129 15.61 12.71 -5.14
C SER A 129 15.81 11.49 -4.21
N ILE A 130 14.74 10.95 -3.64
CA ILE A 130 14.78 9.80 -2.73
C ILE A 130 15.00 8.51 -3.50
N GLN A 131 16.00 7.72 -3.08
CA GLN A 131 16.20 6.36 -3.57
C GLN A 131 15.71 5.34 -2.52
N SER A 132 14.78 4.49 -2.93
CA SER A 132 14.18 3.46 -2.10
C SER A 132 14.68 2.05 -2.43
N ASP A 133 14.54 1.16 -1.46
CA ASP A 133 14.79 -0.27 -1.64
C ASP A 133 13.59 -0.97 -2.29
N ILE A 134 12.38 -0.48 -2.00
CA ILE A 134 11.13 -1.02 -2.50
C ILE A 134 10.22 0.14 -2.95
N ILE A 135 9.55 -0.06 -4.08
CA ILE A 135 8.43 0.79 -4.49
C ILE A 135 7.16 -0.05 -4.45
N ILE A 136 6.19 0.43 -3.69
CA ILE A 136 4.85 -0.15 -3.64
C ILE A 136 3.88 0.80 -4.35
N SER A 137 2.81 0.25 -4.91
CA SER A 137 1.73 1.06 -5.48
C SER A 137 0.44 0.25 -5.61
N ARG A 138 -0.70 0.95 -5.54
CA ARG A 138 -2.02 0.38 -5.75
C ARG A 138 -2.84 1.27 -6.70
N ALA A 139 -3.27 0.69 -7.83
CA ALA A 139 -4.21 1.32 -8.78
C ALA A 139 -3.81 2.71 -9.31
N THR A 140 -2.51 3.03 -9.37
CA THR A 140 -2.03 4.37 -9.76
C THR A 140 -1.93 4.53 -11.28
N SER A 141 -1.29 3.56 -11.97
CA SER A 141 -1.06 3.61 -13.43
C SER A 141 -0.74 2.21 -13.96
N ASN A 142 -0.52 2.08 -15.27
CA ASN A 142 0.05 0.87 -15.84
C ASN A 142 1.51 0.67 -15.40
N ILE A 143 2.00 -0.56 -15.54
CA ILE A 143 3.34 -0.96 -15.05
C ILE A 143 4.45 -0.16 -15.75
N ASP A 144 4.35 0.02 -17.07
CA ASP A 144 5.38 0.73 -17.84
C ASP A 144 5.57 2.16 -17.35
N ASN A 145 4.48 2.90 -17.13
CA ASN A 145 4.53 4.24 -16.57
C ASN A 145 5.16 4.27 -15.17
N ILE A 146 4.80 3.33 -14.30
CA ILE A 146 5.37 3.25 -12.95
C ILE A 146 6.90 3.07 -13.03
N LEU A 147 7.37 2.13 -13.86
CA LEU A 147 8.80 1.88 -14.04
C LEU A 147 9.54 3.11 -14.62
N LYS A 148 8.92 3.80 -15.59
CA LYS A 148 9.46 5.00 -16.21
C LYS A 148 9.60 6.16 -15.22
N TRP A 149 8.54 6.45 -14.48
CA TRP A 149 8.51 7.57 -13.51
C TRP A 149 9.49 7.36 -12.35
N THR A 150 9.67 6.11 -11.93
CA THR A 150 10.45 5.78 -10.74
C THR A 150 11.85 5.25 -11.01
N LYS A 151 12.32 5.31 -12.28
CA LYS A 151 13.63 4.75 -12.68
C LYS A 151 14.81 5.27 -11.85
N ASN A 152 14.74 6.53 -11.38
CA ASN A 152 15.76 7.18 -10.55
C ASN A 152 15.48 7.05 -9.04
N SER A 153 14.26 6.64 -8.67
CA SER A 153 13.81 6.54 -7.27
C SER A 153 13.95 5.13 -6.69
N ILE A 154 14.44 4.17 -7.47
CA ILE A 154 14.68 2.79 -7.05
C ILE A 154 16.18 2.44 -7.11
N LYS A 155 16.73 1.83 -6.05
CA LYS A 155 18.11 1.36 -5.98
C LYS A 155 18.36 0.20 -6.95
N LYS A 156 19.64 -0.04 -7.36
CA LYS A 156 20.03 -1.13 -8.29
C LYS A 156 19.57 -2.53 -7.87
N LYS A 157 19.49 -2.82 -6.56
CA LYS A 157 19.02 -4.10 -6.01
C LYS A 157 17.59 -4.02 -5.46
N GLY A 158 16.87 -2.95 -5.78
CA GLY A 158 15.50 -2.72 -5.37
C GLY A 158 14.49 -3.55 -6.16
N TYR A 159 13.25 -3.53 -5.73
CA TYR A 159 12.16 -4.19 -6.41
C TYR A 159 10.83 -3.47 -6.20
N TYR A 160 9.89 -3.77 -7.07
CA TYR A 160 8.53 -3.25 -7.01
C TYR A 160 7.58 -4.32 -6.48
N LEU A 161 6.57 -3.89 -5.72
CA LEU A 161 5.42 -4.69 -5.33
C LEU A 161 4.16 -3.91 -5.69
N LEU A 162 3.53 -4.30 -6.79
CA LEU A 162 2.39 -3.59 -7.34
C LEU A 162 1.11 -4.40 -7.12
N LEU A 163 0.14 -3.81 -6.42
CA LEU A 163 -1.20 -4.38 -6.25
C LEU A 163 -2.02 -4.09 -7.51
N LYS A 164 -2.40 -5.14 -8.20
CA LYS A 164 -3.14 -5.09 -9.46
C LYS A 164 -4.38 -5.98 -9.43
N GLY A 165 -5.33 -5.68 -10.29
CA GLY A 165 -6.51 -6.50 -10.55
C GLY A 165 -6.72 -6.75 -12.03
N GLY A 166 -7.55 -7.73 -12.37
CA GLY A 166 -7.88 -8.03 -13.75
C GLY A 166 -6.76 -8.68 -14.55
N ASN A 167 -6.75 -8.44 -15.86
CA ASN A 167 -5.76 -9.03 -16.79
C ASN A 167 -4.49 -8.17 -16.84
N VAL A 168 -3.51 -8.51 -15.99
CA VAL A 168 -2.21 -7.82 -15.92
C VAL A 168 -1.20 -8.37 -16.95
N GLU A 169 -1.50 -9.51 -17.54
CA GLU A 169 -0.63 -10.17 -18.52
C GLU A 169 -0.36 -9.25 -19.72
N LYS A 170 -1.38 -8.47 -20.13
CA LYS A 170 -1.23 -7.46 -21.21
C LYS A 170 -0.25 -6.35 -20.85
N GLU A 171 -0.23 -5.92 -19.58
CA GLU A 171 0.72 -4.91 -19.11
C GLU A 171 2.16 -5.46 -19.04
N LEU A 172 2.33 -6.77 -18.90
CA LEU A 172 3.63 -7.43 -18.73
C LEU A 172 4.32 -7.85 -20.04
N ILE A 173 3.59 -7.88 -21.18
CA ILE A 173 4.13 -8.34 -22.48
C ILE A 173 5.44 -7.63 -22.84
N ASN A 174 5.53 -6.32 -22.61
CA ASN A 174 6.69 -5.49 -22.97
C ASN A 174 7.62 -5.21 -21.79
N ILE A 175 7.38 -5.80 -20.63
CA ILE A 175 8.20 -5.57 -19.44
C ILE A 175 9.44 -6.46 -19.48
N LYS A 176 10.60 -5.85 -19.79
CA LYS A 176 11.90 -6.54 -19.86
C LYS A 176 12.44 -7.05 -18.51
N PRO A 177 12.32 -6.31 -17.38
CA PRO A 177 12.80 -6.76 -16.09
C PRO A 177 12.17 -8.08 -15.65
N LYS A 178 12.96 -8.90 -14.95
CA LYS A 178 12.45 -10.14 -14.34
C LYS A 178 11.29 -9.82 -13.39
N HIS A 179 10.21 -10.58 -13.53
CA HIS A 179 9.03 -10.38 -12.70
C HIS A 179 8.37 -11.69 -12.26
N LYS A 180 7.51 -11.61 -11.26
CA LYS A 180 6.66 -12.71 -10.76
C LYS A 180 5.26 -12.19 -10.54
N ILE A 181 4.28 -13.00 -10.93
CA ILE A 181 2.85 -12.78 -10.64
C ILE A 181 2.49 -13.65 -9.44
N ILE A 182 1.91 -13.06 -8.41
CA ILE A 182 1.44 -13.75 -7.22
C ILE A 182 -0.06 -13.53 -7.15
N LYS A 183 -0.83 -14.58 -7.34
CA LYS A 183 -2.29 -14.56 -7.28
C LYS A 183 -2.75 -14.56 -5.82
N LEU A 184 -3.56 -13.58 -5.43
CA LEU A 184 -4.03 -13.46 -4.05
C LEU A 184 -5.09 -14.49 -3.69
N GLU A 185 -5.81 -15.06 -4.67
CA GLU A 185 -6.73 -16.18 -4.49
C GLU A 185 -6.07 -17.44 -3.89
N ASN A 186 -4.75 -17.58 -4.04
CA ASN A 186 -4.00 -18.68 -3.43
C ASN A 186 -3.68 -18.45 -1.94
N ILE A 187 -3.94 -17.25 -1.43
CA ILE A 187 -3.61 -16.83 -0.06
C ILE A 187 -4.89 -16.53 0.73
N TYR A 188 -5.86 -15.91 0.08
CA TYR A 188 -7.11 -15.44 0.67
C TYR A 188 -8.31 -16.18 0.08
N SER A 189 -9.25 -16.61 0.91
CA SER A 189 -10.43 -17.35 0.48
C SER A 189 -11.62 -16.46 0.07
N GLU A 190 -11.53 -15.15 0.34
CA GLU A 190 -12.60 -14.21 0.04
C GLU A 190 -12.66 -13.92 -1.48
N GLU A 191 -13.87 -13.95 -2.06
CA GLU A 191 -14.12 -13.76 -3.51
C GLU A 191 -13.48 -12.48 -4.06
N TYR A 192 -13.38 -11.44 -3.25
CA TYR A 192 -12.69 -10.19 -3.61
C TYR A 192 -11.28 -10.41 -4.17
N PHE A 193 -10.57 -11.43 -3.70
CA PHE A 193 -9.18 -11.71 -4.10
C PHE A 193 -9.06 -12.60 -5.34
N SER A 194 -10.15 -13.12 -5.90
CA SER A 194 -10.14 -14.03 -7.06
C SER A 194 -9.43 -13.46 -8.29
N ASN A 195 -9.46 -12.15 -8.46
CA ASN A 195 -8.81 -11.44 -9.57
C ASN A 195 -7.70 -10.46 -9.13
N LYS A 196 -7.27 -10.51 -7.85
CA LYS A 196 -6.21 -9.65 -7.33
C LYS A 196 -4.86 -10.33 -7.38
N LYS A 197 -3.83 -9.54 -7.69
CA LYS A 197 -2.47 -10.03 -7.89
C LYS A 197 -1.47 -9.06 -7.29
N ILE A 198 -0.33 -9.60 -6.82
CA ILE A 198 0.87 -8.81 -6.57
C ILE A 198 1.81 -9.05 -7.73
N ILE A 199 2.29 -8.00 -8.36
CA ILE A 199 3.32 -8.07 -9.38
C ILE A 199 4.64 -7.64 -8.74
N LYS A 200 5.55 -8.61 -8.58
CA LYS A 200 6.91 -8.33 -8.10
C LYS A 200 7.85 -8.20 -9.28
N ILE A 201 8.49 -7.02 -9.42
CA ILE A 201 9.42 -6.72 -10.52
C ILE A 201 10.77 -6.36 -9.91
N TYR A 202 11.83 -6.95 -10.43
CA TYR A 202 13.20 -6.70 -9.97
C TYR A 202 13.85 -5.62 -10.84
N LYS A 203 14.57 -4.68 -10.21
CA LYS A 203 15.32 -3.62 -10.91
C LYS A 203 16.47 -4.21 -11.70
#